data_29ee586c1f14a9d4e7bbf8d7abf4aac6
#
_entry.id   29ee586c1f14a9d4e7bbf8d7abf4aac6
#
_cell.length_a   1.000
_cell.length_b   1.000
_cell.length_c   1.000
_cell.angle_alpha   90.00
_cell.angle_beta   90.00
_cell.angle_gamma   90.00
#
_symmetry.space_group_name_H-M   'P 1'
#
loop_
_entity.id
_entity.type
_entity.pdbx_description
1 polymer ?
#
loop_
_entity_poly.entity_id
_entity_poly.type
_entity_poly.pdbx_seq_one_letter_code
_entity_poly.pdbx_strand_id
1 'polypeptide(L)'
;MPHRKKILLSDSNEALSMLLADSLRERGNFHVFHAKDEDETTKALHRHRPHVLLLDFLLPHKGGFHVMQHLREDGYKISTIFMTALPTHRVIEEAYRLSASFVLPKPFTARALVERIHDALRSDRP
;
A
#
# COMPACT_ATOMS: atom_id res chain seq x y z
N MET A 1 24.98 8.70 0.48
CA MET A 1 23.87 8.33 -0.44
C MET A 1 22.57 8.27 0.32
N PRO A 2 21.58 8.99 -0.13
CA PRO A 2 20.27 8.84 0.49
C PRO A 2 19.73 7.43 0.21
N HIS A 3 19.17 6.83 1.23
CA HIS A 3 18.52 5.54 1.06
C HIS A 3 17.18 5.73 0.33
N ARG A 4 16.90 4.85 -0.62
CA ARG A 4 15.59 4.84 -1.25
C ARG A 4 14.52 4.48 -0.25
N LYS A 5 13.38 5.13 -0.35
CA LYS A 5 12.22 4.73 0.45
C LYS A 5 11.70 3.39 -0.05
N LYS A 6 11.33 2.53 0.87
CA LYS A 6 10.84 1.18 0.57
C LYS A 6 9.32 1.20 0.51
N ILE A 7 8.79 0.64 -0.57
CA ILE A 7 7.35 0.54 -0.81
C ILE A 7 6.99 -0.93 -0.92
N LEU A 8 5.98 -1.36 -0.21
CA LEU A 8 5.42 -2.70 -0.36
C LEU A 8 4.11 -2.59 -1.14
N LEU A 9 4.06 -3.26 -2.28
CA LEU A 9 2.87 -3.30 -3.12
C LEU A 9 2.17 -4.64 -2.92
N SER A 10 0.99 -4.61 -2.29
CA SER A 10 0.20 -5.82 -2.01
C SER A 10 -1.01 -5.85 -2.92
N ASP A 11 -0.94 -6.66 -3.97
CA ASP A 11 -1.96 -6.80 -5.00
C ASP A 11 -1.82 -8.18 -5.64
N SER A 12 -2.94 -8.87 -5.86
CA SER A 12 -2.93 -10.22 -6.43
C SER A 12 -2.70 -10.26 -7.94
N ASN A 13 -2.85 -9.14 -8.64
CA ASN A 13 -2.61 -9.09 -10.08
C ASN A 13 -1.13 -8.90 -10.36
N GLU A 14 -0.41 -10.00 -10.55
CA GLU A 14 1.04 -9.98 -10.70
C GLU A 14 1.52 -9.18 -11.91
N ALA A 15 0.83 -9.32 -13.07
CA ALA A 15 1.23 -8.61 -14.27
C ALA A 15 1.13 -7.11 -14.12
N LEU A 16 0.01 -6.61 -13.59
CA LEU A 16 -0.16 -5.19 -13.34
C LEU A 16 0.78 -4.68 -12.26
N SER A 17 1.01 -5.51 -11.23
CA SER A 17 1.93 -5.14 -10.15
C SER A 17 3.36 -4.97 -10.64
N MET A 18 3.81 -5.82 -11.58
CA MET A 18 5.14 -5.68 -12.15
C MET A 18 5.29 -4.37 -12.93
N LEU A 19 4.28 -4.05 -13.76
CA LEU A 19 4.29 -2.79 -14.51
C LEU A 19 4.27 -1.58 -13.58
N LEU A 20 3.46 -1.64 -12.54
CA LEU A 20 3.36 -0.56 -11.57
C LEU A 20 4.65 -0.40 -10.78
N ALA A 21 5.25 -1.51 -10.36
CA ALA A 21 6.53 -1.48 -9.65
C ALA A 21 7.63 -0.83 -10.49
N ASP A 22 7.69 -1.16 -11.79
CA ASP A 22 8.66 -0.56 -12.69
C ASP A 22 8.46 0.96 -12.78
N SER A 23 7.19 1.39 -12.92
CA SER A 23 6.88 2.82 -12.95
C SER A 23 7.28 3.53 -11.66
N LEU A 24 7.03 2.91 -10.52
CA LEU A 24 7.41 3.48 -9.23
C LEU A 24 8.92 3.62 -9.08
N ARG A 25 9.66 2.63 -9.55
CA ARG A 25 11.12 2.68 -9.52
C ARG A 25 11.66 3.80 -10.40
N GLU A 26 11.10 3.95 -11.60
CA GLU A 26 11.55 4.97 -12.55
C GLU A 26 11.14 6.37 -12.14
N ARG A 27 9.85 6.57 -11.78
CA ARG A 27 9.30 7.90 -11.50
C ARG A 27 9.65 8.40 -10.11
N GLY A 28 9.67 7.50 -9.13
CA GLY A 28 9.82 7.88 -7.73
C GLY A 28 11.15 7.49 -7.11
N ASN A 29 11.95 6.74 -7.83
CA ASN A 29 13.21 6.20 -7.31
C ASN A 29 12.99 5.41 -6.01
N PHE A 30 11.89 4.64 -5.95
CA PHE A 30 11.57 3.82 -4.79
C PHE A 30 12.18 2.43 -4.88
N HIS A 31 12.42 1.82 -3.75
CA HIS A 31 12.73 0.41 -3.66
C HIS A 31 11.40 -0.33 -3.43
N VAL A 32 10.96 -1.14 -4.41
CA VAL A 32 9.62 -1.72 -4.39
C VAL A 32 9.67 -3.22 -4.19
N PHE A 33 8.90 -3.70 -3.22
CA PHE A 33 8.67 -5.12 -2.97
C PHE A 33 7.23 -5.44 -3.33
N HIS A 34 6.95 -6.68 -3.72
CA HIS A 34 5.62 -7.12 -4.11
C HIS A 34 5.17 -8.30 -3.26
N ALA A 35 3.91 -8.28 -2.85
CA ALA A 35 3.24 -9.39 -2.18
C ALA A 35 1.90 -9.64 -2.86
N LYS A 36 1.58 -10.89 -3.13
CA LYS A 36 0.37 -11.23 -3.90
C LYS A 36 -0.83 -11.60 -3.04
N ASP A 37 -0.62 -11.82 -1.75
CA ASP A 37 -1.69 -12.21 -0.84
C ASP A 37 -1.37 -11.72 0.58
N GLU A 38 -2.28 -12.02 1.51
CA GLU A 38 -2.16 -11.58 2.89
C GLU A 38 -0.92 -12.16 3.57
N ASP A 39 -0.63 -13.43 3.35
CA ASP A 39 0.51 -14.08 3.98
C ASP A 39 1.84 -13.47 3.53
N GLU A 40 2.00 -13.29 2.23
CA GLU A 40 3.20 -12.63 1.69
C GLU A 40 3.31 -11.19 2.17
N THR A 41 2.18 -10.49 2.30
CA THR A 41 2.17 -9.12 2.81
C THR A 41 2.71 -9.07 4.23
N THR A 42 2.20 -9.94 5.10
CA THR A 42 2.63 -9.99 6.50
C THR A 42 4.12 -10.30 6.60
N LYS A 43 4.57 -11.29 5.85
CA LYS A 43 6.00 -11.65 5.84
C LYS A 43 6.88 -10.52 5.34
N ALA A 44 6.46 -9.85 4.28
CA ALA A 44 7.24 -8.74 3.71
C ALA A 44 7.30 -7.54 4.65
N LEU A 45 6.22 -7.25 5.37
CA LEU A 45 6.21 -6.17 6.36
C LEU A 45 7.26 -6.41 7.44
N HIS A 46 7.35 -7.63 7.95
CA HIS A 46 8.32 -7.95 8.99
C HIS A 46 9.75 -8.01 8.45
N ARG A 47 9.92 -8.54 7.25
CA ARG A 47 11.23 -8.76 6.66
C ARG A 47 11.88 -7.47 6.18
N HIS A 48 11.11 -6.63 5.48
CA HIS A 48 11.65 -5.46 4.78
C HIS A 48 11.41 -4.14 5.48
N ARG A 49 10.46 -4.08 6.41
CA ARG A 49 10.13 -2.86 7.13
C ARG A 49 9.90 -1.68 6.17
N PRO A 50 8.94 -1.79 5.23
CA PRO A 50 8.72 -0.72 4.25
C PRO A 50 8.23 0.56 4.92
N HIS A 51 8.37 1.67 4.20
CA HIS A 51 7.92 2.98 4.68
C HIS A 51 6.45 3.22 4.33
N VAL A 52 5.98 2.65 3.21
CA VAL A 52 4.59 2.80 2.76
C VAL A 52 4.07 1.46 2.27
N LEU A 53 2.85 1.13 2.64
CA LEU A 53 2.13 -0.04 2.16
C LEU A 53 1.07 0.40 1.16
N LEU A 54 1.12 -0.15 -0.04
CA LEU A 54 0.07 0.00 -1.06
C LEU A 54 -0.75 -1.27 -0.99
N LEU A 55 -1.98 -1.17 -0.51
CA LEU A 55 -2.77 -2.35 -0.15
C LEU A 55 -4.06 -2.41 -0.95
N ASP A 56 -4.20 -3.47 -1.76
CA ASP A 56 -5.41 -3.70 -2.53
C ASP A 56 -6.54 -4.21 -1.63
N PHE A 57 -7.73 -3.65 -1.82
CA PHE A 57 -8.93 -4.09 -1.12
C PHE A 57 -9.21 -5.58 -1.35
N LEU A 58 -9.01 -6.06 -2.60
CA LEU A 58 -9.33 -7.43 -2.99
C LEU A 58 -8.13 -8.38 -2.95
N LEU A 59 -7.42 -8.42 -1.83
CA LEU A 59 -6.42 -9.46 -1.65
C LEU A 59 -7.11 -10.81 -1.42
N PRO A 60 -6.50 -11.90 -1.91
CA PRO A 60 -7.05 -13.24 -1.67
C PRO A 60 -7.23 -13.54 -0.19
N HIS A 61 -8.15 -14.44 0.09
CA HIS A 61 -8.57 -14.87 1.42
C HIS A 61 -9.46 -13.80 2.08
N LYS A 62 -9.02 -13.14 3.13
CA LYS A 62 -9.88 -12.24 3.90
C LYS A 62 -9.83 -10.78 3.44
N GLY A 63 -8.95 -10.47 2.50
CA GLY A 63 -8.90 -9.15 1.88
C GLY A 63 -8.09 -8.12 2.62
N GLY A 64 -8.02 -6.91 2.02
CA GLY A 64 -7.18 -5.82 2.53
C GLY A 64 -7.61 -5.31 3.90
N PHE A 65 -8.91 -5.28 4.19
CA PHE A 65 -9.37 -4.85 5.51
C PHE A 65 -8.85 -5.76 6.62
N HIS A 66 -8.75 -7.05 6.36
CA HIS A 66 -8.23 -7.99 7.34
C HIS A 66 -6.75 -7.73 7.64
N VAL A 67 -5.97 -7.41 6.62
CA VAL A 67 -4.57 -7.02 6.80
C VAL A 67 -4.49 -5.78 7.68
N MET A 68 -5.28 -4.74 7.37
CA MET A 68 -5.27 -3.50 8.15
C MET A 68 -5.69 -3.73 9.60
N GLN A 69 -6.72 -4.57 9.81
CA GLN A 69 -7.19 -4.91 11.15
C GLN A 69 -6.06 -5.55 11.97
N HIS A 70 -5.34 -6.50 11.37
CA HIS A 70 -4.20 -7.16 12.02
C HIS A 70 -3.10 -6.18 12.37
N LEU A 71 -2.77 -5.27 11.46
CA LEU A 71 -1.73 -4.28 11.71
C LEU A 71 -2.09 -3.40 12.91
N ARG A 72 -3.36 -3.00 13.00
CA ARG A 72 -3.81 -2.20 14.13
C ARG A 72 -3.73 -2.98 15.44
N GLU A 73 -4.17 -4.24 15.43
CA GLU A 73 -4.16 -5.08 16.62
C GLU A 73 -2.73 -5.32 17.13
N ASP A 74 -1.79 -5.46 16.20
CA ASP A 74 -0.37 -5.67 16.53
C ASP A 74 0.36 -4.37 16.87
N GLY A 75 -0.29 -3.23 16.72
CA GLY A 75 0.36 -1.94 16.94
C GLY A 75 1.40 -1.59 15.89
N TYR A 76 1.35 -2.23 14.73
CA TYR A 76 2.29 -1.96 13.63
C TYR A 76 1.87 -0.68 12.93
N LYS A 77 2.73 0.32 12.97
CA LYS A 77 2.44 1.62 12.35
C LYS A 77 3.15 1.75 11.02
N ILE A 78 2.36 1.96 9.97
CA ILE A 78 2.87 2.18 8.62
C ILE A 78 1.86 3.01 7.84
N SER A 79 2.33 3.99 7.08
CA SER A 79 1.46 4.73 6.17
C SER A 79 0.91 3.79 5.11
N THR A 80 -0.41 3.72 4.99
CA THR A 80 -1.08 2.79 4.08
C THR A 80 -1.93 3.56 3.09
N ILE A 81 -1.71 3.28 1.80
CA ILE A 81 -2.58 3.74 0.72
C ILE A 81 -3.44 2.56 0.33
N PHE A 82 -4.74 2.70 0.56
CA PHE A 82 -5.71 1.64 0.32
C PHE A 82 -6.28 1.79 -1.08
N MET A 83 -6.09 0.79 -1.93
CA MET A 83 -6.48 0.85 -3.34
C MET A 83 -7.75 0.05 -3.56
N THR A 84 -8.74 0.63 -4.23
CA THR A 84 -10.01 -0.05 -4.45
C THR A 84 -10.68 0.35 -5.75
N ALA A 85 -11.26 -0.64 -6.47
CA ALA A 85 -12.14 -0.39 -7.60
C ALA A 85 -13.57 -0.12 -7.15
N LEU A 86 -13.86 -0.24 -5.85
CA LEU A 86 -15.20 -0.02 -5.27
C LEU A 86 -15.12 1.11 -4.24
N PRO A 87 -14.94 2.38 -4.69
CA PRO A 87 -14.79 3.49 -3.75
C PRO A 87 -16.14 3.97 -3.21
N THR A 88 -16.91 3.04 -2.64
CA THR A 88 -18.17 3.40 -2.00
C THR A 88 -17.90 4.13 -0.70
N HIS A 89 -18.89 4.90 -0.25
CA HIS A 89 -18.80 5.63 0.99
C HIS A 89 -18.41 4.71 2.16
N ARG A 90 -19.03 3.54 2.21
CA ARG A 90 -18.79 2.56 3.27
C ARG A 90 -17.35 2.02 3.24
N VAL A 91 -16.82 1.71 2.05
CA VAL A 91 -15.45 1.21 1.91
C VAL A 91 -14.46 2.30 2.33
N ILE A 92 -14.68 3.52 1.89
CA ILE A 92 -13.81 4.65 2.22
C ILE A 92 -13.81 4.92 3.72
N GLU A 93 -14.98 4.96 4.34
CA GLU A 93 -15.08 5.17 5.78
C GLU A 93 -14.35 4.07 6.57
N GLU A 94 -14.53 2.82 6.17
CA GLU A 94 -13.89 1.71 6.87
C GLU A 94 -12.37 1.76 6.72
N ALA A 95 -11.86 2.12 5.54
CA ALA A 95 -10.43 2.24 5.33
C ALA A 95 -9.83 3.30 6.26
N TYR A 96 -10.48 4.46 6.37
CA TYR A 96 -9.99 5.52 7.27
C TYR A 96 -10.15 5.14 8.74
N ARG A 97 -11.22 4.43 9.07
CA ARG A 97 -11.41 3.93 10.44
C ARG A 97 -10.28 2.99 10.84
N LEU A 98 -9.75 2.22 9.88
CA LEU A 98 -8.61 1.31 10.09
C LEU A 98 -7.26 2.01 9.88
N SER A 99 -7.26 3.33 9.84
CA SER A 99 -6.06 4.18 9.78
C SER A 99 -5.33 4.19 8.45
N ALA A 100 -6.06 3.99 7.33
CA ALA A 100 -5.47 4.27 6.03
C ALA A 100 -5.08 5.75 5.96
N SER A 101 -3.92 6.02 5.36
CA SER A 101 -3.48 7.40 5.12
C SER A 101 -4.26 8.02 3.96
N PHE A 102 -4.49 7.23 2.92
CA PHE A 102 -5.25 7.64 1.74
C PHE A 102 -6.01 6.47 1.18
N VAL A 103 -7.12 6.76 0.50
CA VAL A 103 -7.85 5.78 -0.32
C VAL A 103 -7.69 6.23 -1.78
N LEU A 104 -7.18 5.34 -2.62
CA LEU A 104 -6.94 5.63 -4.03
C LEU A 104 -7.86 4.77 -4.90
N PRO A 105 -8.86 5.38 -5.56
CA PRO A 105 -9.76 4.63 -6.43
C PRO A 105 -9.04 4.10 -7.67
N LYS A 106 -9.35 2.87 -8.07
CA LYS A 106 -8.91 2.31 -9.34
C LYS A 106 -9.93 2.66 -10.44
N PRO A 107 -9.49 2.91 -11.66
CA PRO A 107 -8.11 2.95 -12.12
C PRO A 107 -7.40 4.26 -11.73
N PHE A 108 -6.10 4.19 -11.56
CA PHE A 108 -5.29 5.38 -11.28
C PHE A 108 -4.04 5.38 -12.16
N THR A 109 -3.41 6.53 -12.29
CA THR A 109 -2.14 6.64 -13.02
C THR A 109 -0.97 6.41 -12.06
N ALA A 110 0.17 6.00 -12.61
CA ALA A 110 1.40 5.89 -11.82
C ALA A 110 1.76 7.24 -11.19
N ARG A 111 1.53 8.33 -11.93
CA ARG A 111 1.78 9.68 -11.43
C ARG A 111 0.95 9.99 -10.18
N ALA A 112 -0.35 9.69 -10.23
CA ALA A 112 -1.23 9.91 -9.08
C ALA A 112 -0.77 9.11 -7.87
N LEU A 113 -0.36 7.85 -8.08
CA LEU A 113 0.12 7.02 -7.01
C LEU A 113 1.42 7.57 -6.41
N VAL A 114 2.37 7.99 -7.25
CA VAL A 114 3.63 8.58 -6.77
C VAL A 114 3.34 9.81 -5.91
N GLU A 115 2.41 10.66 -6.33
CA GLU A 115 2.02 11.84 -5.55
C GLU A 115 1.47 11.44 -4.17
N ARG A 116 0.61 10.42 -4.12
CA ARG A 116 0.06 9.95 -2.83
C ARG A 116 1.15 9.34 -1.94
N ILE A 117 2.10 8.64 -2.54
CA ILE A 117 3.23 8.08 -1.78
C ILE A 117 4.05 9.21 -1.15
N HIS A 118 4.34 10.25 -1.90
CA HIS A 118 5.06 11.40 -1.35
C HIS A 118 4.27 12.08 -0.22
N ASP A 119 2.96 12.21 -0.39
CA ASP A 119 2.10 12.78 0.66
C ASP A 119 2.14 11.90 1.92
N ALA A 120 2.07 10.59 1.75
CA ALA A 120 2.14 9.65 2.88
C ALA A 120 3.49 9.73 3.60
N LEU A 121 4.57 9.84 2.85
CA LEU A 121 5.92 9.96 3.44
C LEU A 121 6.08 11.25 4.23
N ARG A 122 5.50 12.35 3.74
CA ARG A 122 5.57 13.64 4.45
C ARG A 122 4.76 13.61 5.74
N SER A 123 3.61 12.97 5.75
CA SER A 123 2.74 12.94 6.92
C SER A 123 3.29 12.08 8.06
N ASP A 124 4.28 11.22 7.78
CA ASP A 124 4.92 10.37 8.80
C ASP A 124 5.99 11.10 9.59
N ARG A 125 6.31 12.33 9.23
CA ARG A 125 7.34 13.08 9.95
C ARG A 125 6.79 13.56 11.29
N PRO A 126 7.58 13.42 12.34
CA PRO A 126 7.20 13.95 13.65
C PRO A 126 7.09 15.47 13.65
#